data_48f5c8f4f52d1be0e438261c436b643e
#
_entry.id   48f5c8f4f52d1be0e438261c436b643e
#
_cell.length_a   1.000
_cell.length_b   1.000
_cell.length_c   1.000
_cell.angle_alpha   90.00
_cell.angle_beta   90.00
_cell.angle_gamma   90.00
#
_symmetry.space_group_name_H-M   'P 1'
#
loop_
_entity.id
_entity.type
_entity.pdbx_description
1 polymer ?
#
loop_
_entity_poly.entity_id
_entity_poly.type
_entity_poly.pdbx_seq_one_letter_code
_entity_poly.pdbx_strand_id
1 'polypeptide(L)'
;EKTGQYDTDATRYHSFAMRPEQQRAVAITADFFKNNPPTEGHIPHFLWNAKMRFGKTFAAYQLAKTMEWKRLLVITFKPAVVNAWREDLLSHIDFKGWQFVSQSELDTSPEQIDKQRPYVYFGSFQDLLGKDRATEGIKEQNQWIHQTHWDCVIFDEYHFGAWREKAQ
;
A
#
# COMPACT_ATOMS: atom_id res chain seq x y z
N GLU A 1 -22.39 -10.26 -21.01
CA GLU A 1 -21.71 -9.21 -20.21
C GLU A 1 -21.65 -9.68 -18.77
N LYS A 2 -20.53 -10.32 -18.42
CA LYS A 2 -20.29 -10.70 -17.03
C LYS A 2 -19.49 -9.56 -16.40
N THR A 3 -20.18 -8.67 -15.72
CA THR A 3 -19.58 -7.81 -14.72
C THR A 3 -18.99 -8.73 -13.66
N GLY A 4 -17.65 -8.91 -13.71
CA GLY A 4 -16.92 -9.62 -12.68
C GLY A 4 -16.96 -8.85 -11.38
N GLN A 5 -18.07 -8.93 -10.69
CA GLN A 5 -18.16 -8.58 -9.30
C GLN A 5 -17.47 -9.71 -8.55
N TYR A 6 -16.16 -9.56 -8.35
CA TYR A 6 -15.45 -10.43 -7.41
C TYR A 6 -16.08 -10.20 -6.05
N ASP A 7 -16.88 -11.15 -5.60
CA ASP A 7 -17.32 -11.22 -4.21
C ASP A 7 -16.09 -11.59 -3.39
N THR A 8 -15.31 -10.55 -3.07
CA THR A 8 -14.03 -10.67 -2.38
C THR A 8 -14.17 -11.24 -0.98
N ASP A 9 -15.37 -11.25 -0.43
CA ASP A 9 -15.64 -11.78 0.90
C ASP A 9 -15.76 -13.30 0.92
N ALA A 10 -16.23 -13.92 -0.16
CA ALA A 10 -16.41 -15.36 -0.25
C ALA A 10 -15.08 -16.14 -0.39
N THR A 11 -13.99 -15.46 -0.75
CA THR A 11 -12.67 -16.08 -0.98
C THR A 11 -11.71 -15.92 0.19
N ARG A 12 -12.11 -15.26 1.29
CA ARG A 12 -11.25 -15.02 2.44
C ARG A 12 -11.20 -16.25 3.34
N TYR A 13 -10.07 -16.93 3.34
CA TYR A 13 -9.88 -18.20 4.05
C TYR A 13 -8.78 -18.14 5.13
N HIS A 14 -7.95 -17.10 5.15
CA HIS A 14 -6.94 -16.93 6.20
C HIS A 14 -7.52 -16.22 7.42
N SER A 15 -7.24 -16.78 8.60
CA SER A 15 -7.70 -16.26 9.89
C SER A 15 -6.60 -16.22 10.97
N PHE A 16 -5.34 -16.43 10.58
CA PHE A 16 -4.23 -16.42 11.53
C PHE A 16 -4.05 -15.05 12.19
N ALA A 17 -3.64 -15.06 13.44
CA ALA A 17 -3.31 -13.84 14.17
C ALA A 17 -1.86 -13.39 13.90
N MET A 18 -1.58 -12.12 14.20
CA MET A 18 -0.21 -11.63 14.20
C MET A 18 0.66 -12.41 15.20
N ARG A 19 1.89 -12.70 14.81
CA ARG A 19 2.91 -13.20 15.73
C ARG A 19 3.36 -12.09 16.71
N PRO A 20 3.92 -12.45 17.87
CA PRO A 20 4.31 -11.46 18.89
C PRO A 20 5.21 -10.35 18.37
N GLU A 21 6.16 -10.65 17.49
CA GLU A 21 7.04 -9.65 16.88
C GLU A 21 6.29 -8.68 15.96
N GLN A 22 5.29 -9.15 15.25
CA GLN A 22 4.43 -8.31 14.42
C GLN A 22 3.53 -7.42 15.28
N GLN A 23 2.93 -7.98 16.33
CA GLN A 23 2.12 -7.23 17.30
C GLN A 23 2.91 -6.10 17.92
N ARG A 24 4.15 -6.37 18.32
CA ARG A 24 5.05 -5.36 18.89
C ARG A 24 5.38 -4.26 17.90
N ALA A 25 5.72 -4.61 16.67
CA ALA A 25 6.04 -3.63 15.64
C ALA A 25 4.83 -2.74 15.32
N VAL A 26 3.64 -3.33 15.19
CA VAL A 26 2.40 -2.58 14.96
C VAL A 26 2.09 -1.65 16.13
N ALA A 27 2.19 -2.13 17.37
CA ALA A 27 1.92 -1.32 18.56
C ALA A 27 2.85 -0.11 18.68
N ILE A 28 4.15 -0.32 18.51
CA ILE A 28 5.16 0.75 18.58
C ILE A 28 4.92 1.78 17.48
N THR A 29 4.64 1.32 16.26
CA THR A 29 4.42 2.20 15.12
C THR A 29 3.12 2.99 15.26
N ALA A 30 2.06 2.35 15.72
CA ALA A 30 0.78 3.02 15.97
C ALA A 30 0.93 4.10 17.05
N ASP A 31 1.62 3.80 18.14
CA ASP A 31 1.91 4.77 19.21
C ASP A 31 2.70 5.97 18.66
N PHE A 32 3.72 5.70 17.86
CA PHE A 32 4.50 6.78 17.23
C PHE A 32 3.62 7.71 16.40
N PHE A 33 2.79 7.18 15.53
CA PHE A 33 1.92 8.02 14.67
C PHE A 33 0.82 8.74 15.46
N LYS A 34 0.27 8.13 16.50
CA LYS A 34 -0.71 8.79 17.37
C LYS A 34 -0.10 9.96 18.15
N ASN A 35 1.15 9.84 18.57
CA ASN A 35 1.87 10.89 19.30
C ASN A 35 2.52 11.95 18.38
N ASN A 36 2.61 11.67 17.09
CA ASN A 36 3.20 12.56 16.10
C ASN A 36 2.24 12.73 14.90
N PRO A 37 1.08 13.37 15.10
CA PRO A 37 0.16 13.59 13.98
C PRO A 37 0.81 14.52 12.93
N PRO A 38 0.44 14.37 11.66
CA PRO A 38 0.94 15.25 10.61
C PRO A 38 0.51 16.70 10.88
N THR A 39 1.42 17.63 10.63
CA THR A 39 1.19 19.06 10.72
C THR A 39 1.62 19.73 9.42
N GLU A 40 1.28 21.01 9.24
CA GLU A 40 1.73 21.77 8.08
C GLU A 40 3.27 21.79 8.04
N GLY A 41 3.83 21.29 6.94
CA GLY A 41 5.27 21.20 6.72
C GLY A 41 5.96 20.02 7.42
N HIS A 42 5.24 19.17 8.15
CA HIS A 42 5.82 17.98 8.78
C HIS A 42 4.91 16.77 8.66
N ILE A 43 5.39 15.77 7.93
CA ILE A 43 4.75 14.46 7.83
C ILE A 43 5.62 13.45 8.60
N PRO A 44 5.07 12.74 9.59
CA PRO A 44 5.85 11.77 10.35
C PRO A 44 6.25 10.58 9.50
N HIS A 45 7.49 10.11 9.68
CA HIS A 45 8.02 8.94 9.00
C HIS A 45 8.42 7.89 10.02
N PHE A 46 8.20 6.63 9.68
CA PHE A 46 8.64 5.49 10.49
C PHE A 46 9.28 4.43 9.59
N LEU A 47 10.44 3.94 9.99
CA LEU A 47 11.18 2.93 9.24
C LEU A 47 11.06 1.55 9.90
N TRP A 48 10.61 0.57 9.14
CA TRP A 48 10.67 -0.83 9.52
C TRP A 48 11.90 -1.50 8.90
N ASN A 49 12.84 -1.92 9.73
CA ASN A 49 13.92 -2.81 9.31
C ASN A 49 13.46 -4.26 9.50
N ALA A 50 12.56 -4.70 8.64
CA ALA A 50 11.96 -6.03 8.72
C ALA A 50 12.86 -7.08 8.07
N LYS A 51 13.21 -8.11 8.83
CA LYS A 51 13.95 -9.28 8.33
C LYS A 51 13.07 -10.09 7.37
N MET A 52 13.71 -10.93 6.55
CA MET A 52 13.02 -11.95 5.77
C MET A 52 12.07 -12.76 6.64
N ARG A 53 10.91 -13.13 6.12
CA ARG A 53 9.85 -13.89 6.81
C ARG A 53 9.21 -13.18 8.01
N PHE A 54 9.45 -11.90 8.20
CA PHE A 54 8.73 -11.12 9.20
C PHE A 54 7.23 -11.03 8.89
N GLY A 55 6.83 -11.09 7.62
CA GLY A 55 5.45 -10.89 7.20
C GLY A 55 5.06 -9.41 7.23
N LYS A 56 5.88 -8.57 6.63
CA LYS A 56 5.73 -7.10 6.64
C LYS A 56 4.42 -6.62 6.01
N THR A 57 3.96 -7.28 4.95
CA THR A 57 2.73 -6.89 4.25
C THR A 57 1.50 -7.08 5.14
N PHE A 58 1.38 -8.23 5.76
CA PHE A 58 0.32 -8.50 6.72
C PHE A 58 0.37 -7.56 7.94
N ALA A 59 1.55 -7.35 8.50
CA ALA A 59 1.73 -6.43 9.62
C ALA A 59 1.40 -4.98 9.25
N ALA A 60 1.74 -4.54 8.04
CA ALA A 60 1.39 -3.20 7.55
C ALA A 60 -0.13 -3.02 7.42
N TYR A 61 -0.84 -4.02 6.93
CA TYR A 61 -2.30 -3.98 6.88
C TYR A 61 -2.94 -4.01 8.27
N GLN A 62 -2.37 -4.75 9.21
CA GLN A 62 -2.82 -4.73 10.60
C GLN A 62 -2.57 -3.37 11.26
N LEU A 63 -1.48 -2.70 10.94
CA LEU A 63 -1.24 -1.32 11.36
C LEU A 63 -2.32 -0.38 10.79
N ALA A 64 -2.64 -0.50 9.52
CA ALA A 64 -3.69 0.30 8.89
C ALA A 64 -5.04 0.11 9.58
N LYS A 65 -5.38 -1.14 9.92
CA LYS A 65 -6.60 -1.46 10.67
C LYS A 65 -6.58 -0.84 12.08
N THR A 66 -5.47 -0.93 12.78
CA THR A 66 -5.27 -0.34 14.12
C THR A 66 -5.40 1.19 14.10
N MET A 67 -4.88 1.82 13.06
CA MET A 67 -4.94 3.28 12.87
C MET A 67 -6.25 3.76 12.25
N GLU A 68 -7.12 2.84 11.83
CA GLU A 68 -8.36 3.14 11.10
C GLU A 68 -8.12 3.89 9.78
N TRP A 69 -6.97 3.67 9.16
CA TRP A 69 -6.66 4.18 7.84
C TRP A 69 -7.49 3.48 6.77
N LYS A 70 -7.89 4.21 5.75
CA LYS A 70 -8.78 3.71 4.69
C LYS A 70 -8.17 3.83 3.30
N ARG A 71 -7.15 4.66 3.12
CA ARG A 71 -6.50 4.93 1.85
C ARG A 71 -5.01 4.74 1.99
N LEU A 72 -4.52 3.63 1.46
CA LEU A 72 -3.10 3.28 1.49
C LEU A 72 -2.51 3.35 0.09
N LEU A 73 -1.36 3.97 -0.02
CA LEU A 73 -0.55 3.96 -1.23
C LEU A 73 0.71 3.13 -0.96
N VAL A 74 0.89 2.04 -1.70
CA VAL A 74 2.09 1.21 -1.65
C VAL A 74 2.91 1.45 -2.90
N ILE A 75 4.14 1.90 -2.72
CA ILE A 75 5.08 2.18 -3.79
C ILE A 75 6.29 1.27 -3.66
N THR A 76 6.66 0.62 -4.74
CA THR A 76 7.79 -0.30 -4.77
C THR A 76 8.73 -0.01 -5.93
N PHE A 77 10.00 -0.38 -5.76
CA PHE A 77 10.97 -0.47 -6.87
C PHE A 77 10.92 -1.83 -7.58
N LYS A 78 10.31 -2.83 -6.95
CA LYS A 78 10.22 -4.20 -7.48
C LYS A 78 8.77 -4.62 -7.68
N PRO A 79 8.24 -4.56 -8.90
CA PRO A 79 6.86 -4.99 -9.17
C PRO A 79 6.56 -6.43 -8.76
N ALA A 80 7.58 -7.30 -8.70
CA ALA A 80 7.42 -8.71 -8.34
C ALA A 80 6.82 -8.95 -6.93
N VAL A 81 6.87 -7.96 -6.03
CA VAL A 81 6.29 -8.10 -4.68
C VAL A 81 4.77 -7.88 -4.64
N VAL A 82 4.15 -7.53 -5.76
CA VAL A 82 2.70 -7.25 -5.84
C VAL A 82 1.84 -8.39 -5.32
N ASN A 83 2.24 -9.64 -5.59
CA ASN A 83 1.45 -10.80 -5.17
C ASN A 83 1.33 -10.91 -3.65
N ALA A 84 2.39 -10.65 -2.90
CA ALA A 84 2.34 -10.68 -1.45
C ALA A 84 1.37 -9.62 -0.90
N TRP A 85 1.42 -8.40 -1.44
CA TRP A 85 0.50 -7.33 -1.05
C TRP A 85 -0.96 -7.64 -1.42
N ARG A 86 -1.19 -8.22 -2.60
CA ARG A 86 -2.52 -8.62 -3.06
C ARG A 86 -3.10 -9.74 -2.20
N GLU A 87 -2.34 -10.82 -2.03
CA GLU A 87 -2.81 -12.02 -1.32
C GLU A 87 -3.11 -11.75 0.14
N ASP A 88 -2.23 -11.05 0.84
CA ASP A 88 -2.43 -10.74 2.26
C ASP A 88 -3.69 -9.89 2.48
N LEU A 89 -3.99 -8.97 1.57
CA LEU A 89 -5.19 -8.15 1.66
C LEU A 89 -6.47 -8.94 1.35
N LEU A 90 -6.45 -9.69 0.24
CA LEU A 90 -7.67 -10.29 -0.31
C LEU A 90 -8.02 -11.65 0.31
N SER A 91 -7.07 -12.35 0.93
CA SER A 91 -7.32 -13.68 1.49
C SER A 91 -7.52 -13.72 3.00
N HIS A 92 -7.23 -12.66 3.72
CA HIS A 92 -7.40 -12.63 5.17
C HIS A 92 -8.73 -12.00 5.59
N ILE A 93 -9.41 -12.64 6.55
CA ILE A 93 -10.74 -12.19 7.03
C ILE A 93 -10.71 -10.82 7.70
N ASP A 94 -9.59 -10.41 8.28
CA ASP A 94 -9.46 -9.12 8.97
C ASP A 94 -9.60 -7.91 8.04
N PHE A 95 -9.37 -8.11 6.74
CA PHE A 95 -9.41 -7.05 5.72
C PHE A 95 -10.66 -7.12 4.85
N LYS A 96 -11.71 -7.70 5.38
CA LYS A 96 -13.01 -7.74 4.72
C LYS A 96 -13.44 -6.33 4.30
N GLY A 97 -13.90 -6.21 3.05
CA GLY A 97 -14.32 -4.93 2.48
C GLY A 97 -13.22 -4.09 1.85
N TRP A 98 -11.95 -4.44 2.04
CA TRP A 98 -10.84 -3.74 1.39
C TRP A 98 -10.70 -4.10 -0.08
N GLN A 99 -10.33 -3.11 -0.89
CA GLN A 99 -10.10 -3.25 -2.32
C GLN A 99 -8.60 -3.16 -2.61
N PHE A 100 -8.09 -4.06 -3.45
CA PHE A 100 -6.74 -3.98 -3.99
C PHE A 100 -6.79 -3.39 -5.39
N VAL A 101 -6.14 -2.25 -5.58
CA VAL A 101 -6.18 -1.45 -6.79
C VAL A 101 -4.79 -1.39 -7.42
N SER A 102 -4.70 -1.68 -8.69
CA SER A 102 -3.46 -1.55 -9.47
C SER A 102 -3.75 -1.31 -10.96
N GLN A 103 -2.70 -1.18 -11.74
CA GLN A 103 -2.80 -1.12 -13.22
C GLN A 103 -2.96 -2.52 -13.86
N SER A 104 -2.90 -3.59 -13.07
CA SER A 104 -3.08 -4.96 -13.56
C SER A 104 -4.55 -5.26 -13.82
N GLU A 105 -4.83 -5.99 -14.89
CA GLU A 105 -6.17 -6.50 -15.18
C GLU A 105 -6.70 -7.50 -14.14
N LEU A 106 -5.81 -8.04 -13.31
CA LEU A 106 -6.16 -8.96 -12.21
C LEU A 106 -6.78 -8.23 -11.00
N ASP A 107 -6.63 -6.92 -10.93
CA ASP A 107 -7.03 -6.12 -9.78
C ASP A 107 -8.15 -5.13 -10.15
N THR A 108 -8.71 -4.48 -9.15
CA THR A 108 -9.64 -3.37 -9.38
C THR A 108 -8.89 -2.24 -10.08
N SER A 109 -9.44 -1.75 -11.18
CA SER A 109 -8.86 -0.59 -11.86
C SER A 109 -9.15 0.70 -11.10
N PRO A 110 -8.32 1.75 -11.28
CA PRO A 110 -8.55 3.04 -10.64
C PRO A 110 -9.93 3.65 -10.90
N GLU A 111 -10.49 3.42 -12.07
CA GLU A 111 -11.81 3.93 -12.47
C GLU A 111 -12.96 3.19 -11.77
N GLN A 112 -12.71 2.00 -11.26
CA GLN A 112 -13.71 1.12 -10.64
C GLN A 112 -13.67 1.13 -9.11
N ILE A 113 -12.83 1.97 -8.51
CA ILE A 113 -12.72 2.08 -7.05
C ILE A 113 -14.06 2.52 -6.46
N ASP A 114 -14.57 1.77 -5.49
CA ASP A 114 -15.60 2.26 -4.59
C ASP A 114 -14.96 3.12 -3.50
N LYS A 115 -15.07 4.43 -3.62
CA LYS A 115 -14.42 5.40 -2.71
C LYS A 115 -15.01 5.43 -1.31
N GLN A 116 -16.14 4.78 -1.08
CA GLN A 116 -16.75 4.63 0.25
C GLN A 116 -16.16 3.47 1.05
N ARG A 117 -15.45 2.56 0.37
CA ARG A 117 -14.79 1.41 0.97
C ARG A 117 -13.28 1.66 1.06
N PRO A 118 -12.60 1.08 2.06
CA PRO A 118 -11.15 1.19 2.13
C PRO A 118 -10.48 0.52 0.93
N TYR A 119 -9.36 1.09 0.50
CA TYR A 119 -8.60 0.57 -0.63
C TYR A 119 -7.10 0.80 -0.48
N VAL A 120 -6.35 -0.08 -1.11
CA VAL A 120 -4.90 0.02 -1.28
C VAL A 120 -4.64 0.23 -2.76
N TYR A 121 -3.89 1.25 -3.13
CA TYR A 121 -3.31 1.36 -4.46
C TYR A 121 -1.85 0.91 -4.43
N PHE A 122 -1.52 0.00 -5.32
CA PHE A 122 -0.17 -0.52 -5.48
C PHE A 122 0.41 -0.07 -6.83
N GLY A 123 1.57 0.56 -6.79
CA GLY A 123 2.25 1.02 -7.99
C GLY A 123 3.77 0.94 -7.88
N SER A 124 4.43 0.91 -9.02
CA SER A 124 5.88 1.04 -9.07
C SER A 124 6.29 2.52 -9.07
N PHE A 125 7.48 2.79 -8.57
CA PHE A 125 8.06 4.13 -8.61
C PHE A 125 8.14 4.67 -10.03
N GLN A 126 8.47 3.80 -10.98
CA GLN A 126 8.61 4.16 -12.39
C GLN A 126 7.28 4.57 -13.02
N ASP A 127 6.19 3.89 -12.65
CA ASP A 127 4.86 4.21 -13.17
C ASP A 127 4.32 5.51 -12.57
N LEU A 128 4.54 5.73 -11.28
CA LEU A 128 4.01 6.89 -10.56
C LEU A 128 4.75 8.19 -10.86
N LEU A 129 6.08 8.11 -11.00
CA LEU A 129 6.94 9.25 -11.32
C LEU A 129 7.23 9.37 -12.81
N GLY A 130 6.74 8.45 -13.64
CA GLY A 130 6.90 8.46 -15.08
C GLY A 130 6.33 9.75 -15.66
N LYS A 131 7.20 10.61 -16.17
CA LYS A 131 6.81 11.79 -16.94
C LYS A 131 6.37 11.35 -18.33
N ASP A 132 5.33 11.98 -18.85
CA ASP A 132 5.01 11.88 -20.25
C ASP A 132 6.14 12.54 -21.03
N ARG A 133 6.82 11.78 -21.91
CA ARG A 133 7.92 12.27 -22.74
C ARG A 133 7.51 13.40 -23.69
N ALA A 134 6.21 13.49 -24.00
CA ALA A 134 5.71 14.47 -24.93
C ALA A 134 5.38 15.81 -24.24
N THR A 135 5.00 15.80 -22.95
CA THR A 135 4.51 17.00 -22.24
C THR A 135 5.36 17.38 -21.04
N GLU A 136 6.38 16.58 -20.68
CA GLU A 136 7.16 16.68 -19.43
C GLU A 136 6.33 16.69 -18.14
N GLY A 137 5.01 16.47 -18.25
CA GLY A 137 4.07 16.42 -17.14
C GLY A 137 3.91 15.01 -16.53
N ILE A 138 3.22 14.96 -15.40
CA ILE A 138 2.76 13.70 -14.81
C ILE A 138 1.76 13.08 -15.79
N LYS A 139 1.89 11.76 -16.06
CA LYS A 139 0.92 11.06 -16.89
C LYS A 139 -0.49 11.33 -16.35
N GLU A 140 -1.41 11.73 -17.21
CA GLU A 140 -2.77 12.10 -16.86
C GLU A 140 -3.46 11.02 -16.02
N GLN A 141 -3.22 9.76 -16.34
CA GLN A 141 -3.73 8.59 -15.60
C GLN A 141 -3.25 8.52 -14.14
N ASN A 142 -2.18 9.24 -13.76
CA ASN A 142 -1.62 9.24 -12.41
C ASN A 142 -1.99 10.51 -11.62
N GLN A 143 -2.65 11.47 -12.22
CA GLN A 143 -2.99 12.73 -11.53
C GLN A 143 -3.85 12.49 -10.31
N TRP A 144 -4.80 11.56 -10.37
CA TRP A 144 -5.68 11.24 -9.27
C TRP A 144 -4.90 10.73 -8.03
N ILE A 145 -3.77 10.05 -8.23
CA ILE A 145 -2.92 9.55 -7.14
C ILE A 145 -2.30 10.72 -6.38
N HIS A 146 -1.82 11.72 -7.12
CA HIS A 146 -1.23 12.93 -6.52
C HIS A 146 -2.27 13.85 -5.88
N GLN A 147 -3.51 13.78 -6.32
CA GLN A 147 -4.62 14.59 -5.79
C GLN A 147 -5.35 13.91 -4.63
N THR A 148 -5.15 12.61 -4.43
CA THR A 148 -5.80 11.85 -3.36
C THR A 148 -5.11 12.11 -2.03
N HIS A 149 -5.89 12.35 -0.99
CA HIS A 149 -5.39 12.38 0.38
C HIS A 149 -5.18 10.95 0.89
N TRP A 150 -3.94 10.52 0.92
CA TRP A 150 -3.56 9.21 1.43
C TRP A 150 -3.39 9.25 2.94
N ASP A 151 -3.97 8.29 3.65
CA ASP A 151 -3.78 8.15 5.10
C ASP A 151 -2.37 7.65 5.43
N CYS A 152 -1.82 6.79 4.57
CA CYS A 152 -0.45 6.31 4.69
C CYS A 152 0.14 6.03 3.30
N VAL A 153 1.42 6.36 3.15
CA VAL A 153 2.24 5.98 2.00
C VAL A 153 3.32 5.03 2.47
N ILE A 154 3.39 3.86 1.85
CA ILE A 154 4.35 2.81 2.19
C ILE A 154 5.35 2.66 1.05
N PHE A 155 6.63 2.84 1.35
CA PHE A 155 7.72 2.55 0.41
C PHE A 155 8.29 1.17 0.73
N ASP A 156 7.97 0.19 -0.11
CA ASP A 156 8.49 -1.16 0.02
C ASP A 156 9.83 -1.30 -0.72
N GLU A 157 10.79 -1.99 -0.11
CA GLU A 157 12.13 -2.19 -0.65
C GLU A 157 12.90 -0.87 -0.91
N TYR A 158 12.70 0.13 -0.05
CA TYR A 158 13.24 1.49 -0.21
C TYR A 158 14.78 1.54 -0.32
N HIS A 159 15.48 0.57 0.26
CA HIS A 159 16.94 0.49 0.22
C HIS A 159 17.50 0.19 -1.17
N PHE A 160 16.66 -0.25 -2.14
CA PHE A 160 17.11 -0.66 -3.45
C PHE A 160 17.24 0.56 -4.37
N GLY A 161 18.48 1.04 -4.56
CA GLY A 161 18.80 2.10 -5.52
C GLY A 161 18.81 3.53 -4.97
N ALA A 162 18.38 3.76 -3.72
CA ALA A 162 18.40 5.10 -3.13
C ALA A 162 19.82 5.70 -2.95
N TRP A 163 20.85 4.88 -3.01
CA TRP A 163 22.24 5.25 -2.75
C TRP A 163 23.20 4.98 -3.90
N ARG A 164 22.70 4.69 -5.10
CA ARG A 164 23.57 4.71 -6.28
C ARG A 164 23.73 6.15 -6.73
N GLU A 165 24.59 6.90 -6.07
CA GLU A 165 25.29 7.99 -6.75
C GLU A 165 25.98 7.40 -7.97
N LYS A 166 25.69 7.98 -9.12
CA LYS A 166 26.46 7.67 -10.34
C LYS A 166 27.90 8.01 -10.01
N ALA A 167 28.71 6.99 -9.75
CA ALA A 167 30.15 7.14 -9.86
C ALA A 167 30.40 7.58 -11.31
N GLN A 168 30.79 8.83 -11.46
CA GLN A 168 31.37 9.35 -12.68
C GLN A 168 32.77 8.76 -12.86
#